data_90f77e82e069ecb387c3596897f1957e
#
_entry.id   90f77e82e069ecb387c3596897f1957e
#
_cell.length_a   1.000
_cell.length_b   1.000
_cell.length_c   1.000
_cell.angle_alpha   90.00
_cell.angle_beta   90.00
_cell.angle_gamma   90.00
#
_symmetry.space_group_name_H-M   'P 1'
#
loop_
_entity.id
_entity.type
_entity.pdbx_description
1 polymer ?
#
loop_
_entity_poly.entity_id
_entity_poly.type
_entity_poly.pdbx_seq_one_letter_code
_entity_poly.pdbx_strand_id
1 'polypeptide(L)'
;YNMSKYLKGWLSNLSSQSHKDLEIILDHNDPSEEEIKWVEDHNKKYNNICHIQVEGVDPIAISMNRCIEFAEGDYLCIWNVDDLRTPDSIELMAKVLDENEDIDIVYGNYTIVSSFGETHGQYVDIEPYIPELKTGMILGPYFMFRKSLIEKSGLFDEQFKTGADYDLALRLVRNGKAYFMSHNLGYYLNEGKGSSTNPNSKQALERTAVELRYGVRILDQSLV
;
A
#
# COMPACT_ATOMS: atom_id res chain seq x y z
N TYR A 1 -9.71 10.91 1.98
CA TYR A 1 -10.92 11.63 1.63
C TYR A 1 -12.14 10.72 1.67
N ASN A 2 -13.20 11.17 2.36
CA ASN A 2 -14.48 10.46 2.48
C ASN A 2 -14.37 9.02 3.03
N MET A 3 -13.46 8.81 3.98
CA MET A 3 -13.14 7.50 4.57
C MET A 3 -13.60 7.38 6.03
N SER A 4 -14.48 8.28 6.51
CA SER A 4 -14.98 8.32 7.90
C SER A 4 -15.48 6.97 8.42
N LYS A 5 -16.16 6.20 7.55
CA LYS A 5 -16.73 4.89 7.92
C LYS A 5 -15.67 3.85 8.28
N TYR A 6 -14.41 4.03 7.85
CA TYR A 6 -13.31 3.09 8.07
C TYR A 6 -12.34 3.56 9.15
N LEU A 7 -12.18 4.89 9.31
CA LEU A 7 -11.10 5.50 10.11
C LEU A 7 -11.02 4.96 11.53
N LYS A 8 -12.14 4.82 12.25
CA LYS A 8 -12.14 4.26 13.62
C LYS A 8 -11.65 2.81 13.67
N GLY A 9 -12.11 1.99 12.73
CA GLY A 9 -11.69 0.59 12.64
C GLY A 9 -10.23 0.47 12.27
N TRP A 10 -9.75 1.32 11.37
CA TRP A 10 -8.35 1.41 10.98
C TRP A 10 -7.47 1.83 12.17
N LEU A 11 -7.82 2.87 12.93
CA LEU A 11 -7.11 3.28 14.16
C LEU A 11 -7.06 2.15 15.20
N SER A 12 -8.15 1.38 15.33
CA SER A 12 -8.19 0.19 16.21
C SER A 12 -7.24 -0.90 15.70
N ASN A 13 -7.24 -1.18 14.40
CA ASN A 13 -6.35 -2.16 13.78
C ASN A 13 -4.88 -1.76 13.91
N LEU A 14 -4.57 -0.47 13.75
CA LEU A 14 -3.25 0.10 13.99
C LEU A 14 -2.76 -0.17 15.42
N SER A 15 -3.62 0.08 16.42
CA SER A 15 -3.32 -0.17 17.84
C SER A 15 -3.09 -1.65 18.15
N SER A 16 -3.67 -2.56 17.36
CA SER A 16 -3.59 -4.02 17.56
C SER A 16 -2.30 -4.63 17.01
N GLN A 17 -1.51 -3.88 16.23
CA GLN A 17 -0.27 -4.42 15.71
C GLN A 17 0.69 -4.81 16.84
N SER A 18 1.35 -5.96 16.70
CA SER A 18 2.33 -6.47 17.67
C SER A 18 3.60 -5.62 17.68
N HIS A 19 4.06 -5.16 16.51
CA HIS A 19 5.16 -4.23 16.38
C HIS A 19 4.75 -2.85 16.91
N LYS A 20 5.48 -2.31 17.89
CA LYS A 20 5.11 -1.06 18.57
C LYS A 20 5.93 0.15 18.15
N ASP A 21 7.09 -0.07 17.57
CA ASP A 21 7.94 0.99 17.04
C ASP A 21 7.45 1.38 15.62
N LEU A 22 6.28 2.03 15.61
CA LEU A 22 5.58 2.46 14.40
C LEU A 22 5.43 3.97 14.39
N GLU A 23 5.94 4.59 13.34
CA GLU A 23 5.58 5.92 12.90
C GLU A 23 4.48 5.84 11.85
N ILE A 24 3.44 6.60 12.00
CA ILE A 24 2.34 6.69 11.05
C ILE A 24 2.26 8.10 10.49
N ILE A 25 2.40 8.25 9.18
CA ILE A 25 2.13 9.52 8.50
C ILE A 25 0.75 9.42 7.87
N LEU A 26 -0.20 10.17 8.41
CA LEU A 26 -1.57 10.22 7.91
C LEU A 26 -1.78 11.50 7.12
N ASP A 27 -1.76 11.41 5.80
CA ASP A 27 -2.19 12.49 4.90
C ASP A 27 -3.71 12.43 4.76
N HIS A 28 -4.38 13.42 5.35
CA HIS A 28 -5.83 13.45 5.51
C HIS A 28 -6.44 14.60 4.72
N ASN A 29 -6.95 14.27 3.55
CA ASN A 29 -7.54 15.22 2.63
C ASN A 29 -8.97 15.58 3.06
N ASP A 30 -9.23 16.86 3.25
CA ASP A 30 -10.53 17.44 3.63
C ASP A 30 -11.20 16.75 4.85
N PRO A 31 -10.47 16.60 5.98
CA PRO A 31 -10.99 15.92 7.16
C PRO A 31 -12.11 16.73 7.83
N SER A 32 -13.14 16.03 8.29
CA SER A 32 -14.15 16.61 9.17
C SER A 32 -13.59 16.83 10.58
N GLU A 33 -14.20 17.76 11.36
CA GLU A 33 -13.83 17.98 12.76
C GLU A 33 -13.92 16.69 13.61
N GLU A 34 -14.88 15.84 13.29
CA GLU A 34 -15.06 14.56 14.00
C GLU A 34 -13.91 13.58 13.70
N GLU A 35 -13.46 13.49 12.45
CA GLU A 35 -12.31 12.66 12.04
C GLU A 35 -11.02 13.16 12.68
N ILE A 36 -10.79 14.48 12.69
CA ILE A 36 -9.65 15.09 13.36
C ILE A 36 -9.63 14.67 14.84
N LYS A 37 -10.77 14.79 15.52
CA LYS A 37 -10.89 14.41 16.92
C LYS A 37 -10.58 12.93 17.17
N TRP A 38 -10.99 12.02 16.29
CA TRP A 38 -10.66 10.58 16.45
C TRP A 38 -9.14 10.33 16.35
N VAL A 39 -8.45 11.01 15.45
CA VAL A 39 -6.99 10.93 15.34
C VAL A 39 -6.30 11.54 16.55
N GLU A 40 -6.77 12.71 17.05
CA GLU A 40 -6.24 13.33 18.27
C GLU A 40 -6.43 12.43 19.50
N ASP A 41 -7.61 11.82 19.66
CA ASP A 41 -7.88 10.91 20.78
C ASP A 41 -7.01 9.65 20.72
N HIS A 42 -6.71 9.13 19.52
CA HIS A 42 -5.72 8.09 19.34
C HIS A 42 -4.32 8.57 19.75
N ASN A 43 -3.90 9.73 19.29
CA ASN A 43 -2.58 10.29 19.59
C ASN A 43 -2.37 10.62 21.07
N LYS A 44 -3.39 11.01 21.81
CA LYS A 44 -3.30 11.17 23.28
C LYS A 44 -2.86 9.88 23.97
N LYS A 45 -3.16 8.72 23.39
CA LYS A 45 -2.84 7.40 23.97
C LYS A 45 -1.55 6.80 23.44
N TYR A 46 -1.28 6.94 22.13
CA TYR A 46 -0.20 6.23 21.45
C TYR A 46 0.91 7.15 20.96
N ASN A 47 0.59 8.42 20.67
CA ASN A 47 1.52 9.46 20.21
C ASN A 47 2.41 9.01 19.02
N ASN A 48 1.82 8.35 18.04
CA ASN A 48 2.55 7.75 16.93
C ASN A 48 2.03 8.16 15.54
N ILE A 49 1.04 9.09 15.45
CA ILE A 49 0.54 9.59 14.17
C ILE A 49 1.00 11.03 13.96
N CYS A 50 1.77 11.25 12.89
CA CYS A 50 1.95 12.56 12.28
C CYS A 50 0.73 12.83 11.38
N HIS A 51 -0.16 13.72 11.81
CA HIS A 51 -1.42 14.02 11.14
C HIS A 51 -1.27 15.25 10.25
N ILE A 52 -1.19 15.04 8.94
CA ILE A 52 -1.14 16.10 7.93
C ILE A 52 -2.56 16.34 7.43
N GLN A 53 -3.12 17.52 7.78
CA GLN A 53 -4.45 17.93 7.33
C GLN A 53 -4.31 18.75 6.05
N VAL A 54 -5.00 18.35 4.99
CA VAL A 54 -4.95 18.99 3.67
C VAL A 54 -6.32 19.55 3.34
N GLU A 55 -6.39 20.83 2.98
CA GLU A 55 -7.60 21.45 2.47
C GLU A 55 -7.86 20.99 1.03
N GLY A 56 -9.02 20.42 0.78
CA GLY A 56 -9.39 19.85 -0.52
C GLY A 56 -8.90 18.40 -0.68
N VAL A 57 -8.83 17.93 -1.93
CA VAL A 57 -8.52 16.53 -2.26
C VAL A 57 -7.37 16.47 -3.26
N ASP A 58 -6.23 16.05 -2.78
CA ASP A 58 -5.06 15.76 -3.63
C ASP A 58 -5.19 14.41 -4.35
N PRO A 59 -4.58 14.25 -5.53
CA PRO A 59 -4.33 12.94 -6.11
C PRO A 59 -3.55 12.03 -5.16
N ILE A 60 -3.87 10.73 -5.18
CA ILE A 60 -3.27 9.75 -4.25
C ILE A 60 -1.73 9.74 -4.30
N ALA A 61 -1.15 9.90 -5.49
CA ALA A 61 0.31 9.92 -5.66
C ALA A 61 0.97 11.10 -4.93
N ILE A 62 0.33 12.28 -4.91
CA ILE A 62 0.81 13.47 -4.20
C ILE A 62 0.75 13.22 -2.68
N SER A 63 -0.37 12.70 -2.18
CA SER A 63 -0.54 12.35 -0.77
C SER A 63 0.50 11.31 -0.32
N MET A 64 0.74 10.26 -1.12
CA MET A 64 1.73 9.23 -0.81
C MET A 64 3.16 9.78 -0.84
N ASN A 65 3.50 10.65 -1.79
CA ASN A 65 4.81 11.30 -1.84
C ASN A 65 5.06 12.14 -0.60
N ARG A 66 4.07 12.92 -0.17
CA ARG A 66 4.14 13.70 1.06
C ARG A 66 4.35 12.80 2.28
N CYS A 67 3.64 11.67 2.36
CA CYS A 67 3.87 10.70 3.43
C CYS A 67 5.31 10.15 3.43
N ILE A 68 5.86 9.81 2.28
CA ILE A 68 7.25 9.32 2.16
C ILE A 68 8.27 10.38 2.58
N GLU A 69 8.03 11.65 2.22
CA GLU A 69 8.91 12.76 2.58
C GLU A 69 8.96 13.01 4.09
N PHE A 70 7.84 12.86 4.79
CA PHE A 70 7.74 13.05 6.23
C PHE A 70 8.19 11.82 7.04
N ALA A 71 8.22 10.65 6.43
CA ALA A 71 8.59 9.41 7.13
C ALA A 71 10.06 9.43 7.55
N GLU A 72 10.36 9.07 8.81
CA GLU A 72 11.71 8.95 9.36
C GLU A 72 12.16 7.50 9.51
N GLY A 73 11.23 6.54 9.48
CA GLY A 73 11.50 5.12 9.64
C GLY A 73 12.38 4.52 8.54
N ASP A 74 13.13 3.46 8.89
CA ASP A 74 14.01 2.74 7.96
C ASP A 74 13.24 1.92 6.92
N TYR A 75 12.03 1.50 7.27
CA TYR A 75 11.14 0.71 6.41
C TYR A 75 9.84 1.45 6.17
N LEU A 76 9.34 1.35 4.96
CA LEU A 76 8.07 1.94 4.54
C LEU A 76 7.07 0.86 4.16
N CYS A 77 5.82 1.03 4.58
CA CYS A 77 4.70 0.28 4.05
C CYS A 77 3.51 1.21 3.78
N ILE A 78 2.79 0.95 2.70
CA ILE A 78 1.57 1.68 2.35
C ILE A 78 0.40 1.01 3.06
N TRP A 79 -0.48 1.81 3.66
CA TRP A 79 -1.64 1.30 4.36
C TRP A 79 -2.87 2.19 4.12
N ASN A 80 -3.74 1.75 3.24
CA ASN A 80 -4.99 2.46 2.98
C ASN A 80 -5.95 2.32 4.18
N VAL A 81 -6.73 3.35 4.44
CA VAL A 81 -7.63 3.41 5.61
C VAL A 81 -8.78 2.39 5.54
N ASP A 82 -9.11 1.92 4.34
CA ASP A 82 -10.13 0.90 4.10
C ASP A 82 -9.62 -0.55 4.15
N ASP A 83 -8.31 -0.75 4.31
CA ASP A 83 -7.71 -2.07 4.43
C ASP A 83 -7.28 -2.37 5.88
N LEU A 84 -7.35 -3.63 6.29
CA LEU A 84 -6.90 -4.07 7.61
C LEU A 84 -5.71 -5.01 7.49
N ARG A 85 -4.78 -4.93 8.43
CA ARG A 85 -3.63 -5.84 8.53
C ARG A 85 -3.85 -6.90 9.59
N THR A 86 -3.25 -8.08 9.43
CA THR A 86 -3.14 -9.03 10.55
C THR A 86 -2.28 -8.42 11.66
N PRO A 87 -2.53 -8.79 12.93
CA PRO A 87 -1.84 -8.15 14.07
C PRO A 87 -0.31 -8.26 14.04
N ASP A 88 0.22 -9.25 13.35
CA ASP A 88 1.65 -9.59 13.28
C ASP A 88 2.32 -9.19 11.94
N SER A 89 1.56 -8.67 10.98
CA SER A 89 2.05 -8.44 9.62
C SER A 89 3.26 -7.50 9.57
N ILE A 90 3.22 -6.40 10.32
CA ILE A 90 4.32 -5.42 10.35
C ILE A 90 5.56 -6.04 11.00
N GLU A 91 5.40 -6.72 12.14
CA GLU A 91 6.50 -7.38 12.85
C GLU A 91 7.19 -8.44 12.00
N LEU A 92 6.40 -9.29 11.32
CA LEU A 92 6.94 -10.34 10.46
C LEU A 92 7.72 -9.78 9.28
N MET A 93 7.21 -8.75 8.62
CA MET A 93 7.91 -8.13 7.49
C MET A 93 9.18 -7.39 7.94
N ALA A 94 9.12 -6.62 9.03
CA ALA A 94 10.27 -5.92 9.59
C ALA A 94 11.37 -6.91 9.99
N LYS A 95 11.01 -8.01 10.66
CA LYS A 95 11.94 -9.07 11.04
C LYS A 95 12.70 -9.65 9.85
N VAL A 96 12.02 -9.90 8.72
CA VAL A 96 12.70 -10.38 7.50
C VAL A 96 13.74 -9.38 7.02
N LEU A 97 13.40 -8.09 7.02
CA LEU A 97 14.35 -7.03 6.60
C LEU A 97 15.52 -6.88 7.60
N ASP A 98 15.26 -7.01 8.91
CA ASP A 98 16.30 -6.93 9.95
C ASP A 98 17.31 -8.10 9.85
N GLU A 99 16.81 -9.29 9.59
CA GLU A 99 17.62 -10.52 9.53
C GLU A 99 18.35 -10.72 8.18
N ASN A 100 17.97 -9.97 7.13
CA ASN A 100 18.49 -10.17 5.77
C ASN A 100 18.82 -8.82 5.11
N GLU A 101 20.05 -8.36 5.25
CA GLU A 101 20.51 -7.07 4.69
C GLU A 101 20.43 -7.01 3.14
N ASP A 102 20.45 -8.16 2.48
CA ASP A 102 20.36 -8.29 1.02
C ASP A 102 18.92 -8.30 0.48
N ILE A 103 17.92 -8.29 1.36
CA ILE A 103 16.50 -8.15 1.00
C ILE A 103 16.07 -6.70 1.16
N ASP A 104 15.45 -6.16 0.11
CA ASP A 104 14.98 -4.76 0.07
C ASP A 104 13.45 -4.66 0.22
N ILE A 105 12.71 -5.70 -0.17
CA ILE A 105 11.25 -5.71 -0.22
C ILE A 105 10.73 -7.03 0.35
N VAL A 106 9.69 -6.94 1.20
CA VAL A 106 8.94 -8.11 1.71
C VAL A 106 7.49 -7.95 1.34
N TYR A 107 6.86 -9.00 0.82
CA TYR A 107 5.45 -9.03 0.47
C TYR A 107 4.86 -10.42 0.73
N GLY A 108 3.56 -10.56 0.75
CA GLY A 108 2.94 -11.85 1.03
C GLY A 108 1.47 -11.92 0.67
N ASN A 109 0.86 -13.02 1.05
CA ASN A 109 -0.52 -13.35 0.76
C ASN A 109 -1.51 -12.42 1.48
N TYR A 110 -2.74 -12.40 1.02
CA TYR A 110 -3.81 -11.61 1.64
C TYR A 110 -5.19 -12.24 1.40
N THR A 111 -6.19 -11.73 2.10
CA THR A 111 -7.58 -12.16 1.95
C THR A 111 -8.41 -11.00 1.41
N ILE A 112 -9.15 -11.21 0.31
CA ILE A 112 -10.14 -10.26 -0.17
C ILE A 112 -11.42 -10.45 0.62
N VAL A 113 -11.93 -9.36 1.20
CA VAL A 113 -13.19 -9.33 1.97
C VAL A 113 -14.21 -8.40 1.31
N SER A 114 -15.48 -8.66 1.51
CA SER A 114 -16.58 -7.88 0.93
C SER A 114 -17.11 -6.77 1.85
N SER A 115 -16.79 -6.85 3.13
CA SER A 115 -17.19 -5.85 4.13
C SER A 115 -16.03 -5.53 5.05
N PHE A 116 -15.94 -4.26 5.43
CA PHE A 116 -14.89 -3.80 6.35
C PHE A 116 -15.00 -4.49 7.72
N GLY A 117 -13.87 -4.99 8.22
CA GLY A 117 -13.80 -5.71 9.49
C GLY A 117 -13.98 -7.23 9.38
N GLU A 118 -14.36 -7.75 8.20
CA GLU A 118 -14.37 -9.19 7.96
C GLU A 118 -12.93 -9.74 7.90
N THR A 119 -12.77 -10.97 8.36
CA THR A 119 -11.50 -11.72 8.35
C THR A 119 -11.58 -13.01 7.52
N HIS A 120 -12.75 -13.30 6.98
CA HIS A 120 -13.01 -14.45 6.12
C HIS A 120 -13.40 -13.97 4.72
N GLY A 121 -12.81 -14.56 3.69
CA GLY A 121 -13.07 -14.16 2.32
C GLY A 121 -12.27 -14.99 1.32
N GLN A 122 -12.01 -14.44 0.16
CA GLN A 122 -11.21 -15.09 -0.87
C GLN A 122 -9.71 -14.93 -0.53
N TYR A 123 -9.08 -16.01 -0.15
CA TYR A 123 -7.62 -16.03 0.04
C TYR A 123 -6.90 -15.91 -1.31
N VAL A 124 -5.94 -15.00 -1.37
CA VAL A 124 -5.08 -14.79 -2.54
C VAL A 124 -3.69 -15.26 -2.19
N ASP A 125 -3.30 -16.38 -2.80
CA ASP A 125 -1.95 -16.90 -2.73
C ASP A 125 -1.12 -16.26 -3.83
N ILE A 126 -0.28 -15.29 -3.44
CA ILE A 126 0.61 -14.60 -4.38
C ILE A 126 1.76 -15.56 -4.69
N GLU A 127 2.03 -15.80 -5.97
CA GLU A 127 3.21 -16.53 -6.34
C GLU A 127 4.47 -15.66 -6.21
N PRO A 128 5.63 -16.24 -5.88
CA PRO A 128 6.89 -15.53 -5.88
C PRO A 128 7.13 -14.80 -7.21
N TYR A 129 7.65 -13.58 -7.11
CA TYR A 129 7.91 -12.75 -8.29
C TYR A 129 8.94 -13.37 -9.22
N ILE A 130 8.56 -13.53 -10.48
CA ILE A 130 9.45 -13.88 -11.59
C ILE A 130 9.47 -12.67 -12.54
N PRO A 131 10.59 -11.93 -12.65
CA PRO A 131 10.63 -10.63 -13.36
C PRO A 131 10.13 -10.66 -14.79
N GLU A 132 10.33 -11.77 -15.49
CA GLU A 132 10.09 -11.88 -16.92
C GLU A 132 8.64 -12.24 -17.30
N LEU A 133 7.77 -12.60 -16.34
CA LEU A 133 6.53 -13.31 -16.66
C LEU A 133 5.24 -12.65 -16.17
N LYS A 134 5.26 -11.55 -15.40
CA LYS A 134 4.02 -11.06 -14.76
C LYS A 134 3.62 -9.65 -15.12
N THR A 135 2.39 -9.53 -15.61
CA THR A 135 1.61 -8.31 -15.68
C THR A 135 0.73 -8.21 -14.43
N GLY A 136 0.59 -7.02 -13.84
CA GLY A 136 -0.25 -6.76 -12.69
C GLY A 136 0.52 -6.38 -11.43
N MET A 137 -0.23 -6.06 -10.38
CA MET A 137 0.35 -5.67 -9.09
C MET A 137 0.99 -6.88 -8.41
N ILE A 138 2.29 -7.04 -8.64
CA ILE A 138 3.07 -8.21 -8.24
C ILE A 138 3.33 -8.32 -6.75
N LEU A 139 3.37 -7.20 -6.03
CA LEU A 139 3.60 -7.16 -4.59
C LEU A 139 2.29 -7.29 -3.78
N GLY A 140 1.13 -7.23 -4.44
CA GLY A 140 -0.15 -7.13 -3.74
C GLY A 140 -0.31 -5.84 -2.95
N PRO A 141 -1.36 -5.73 -2.13
CA PRO A 141 -1.63 -4.52 -1.32
C PRO A 141 -0.78 -4.43 -0.05
N TYR A 142 -0.14 -5.51 0.37
CA TYR A 142 0.61 -5.60 1.63
C TYR A 142 2.07 -5.92 1.38
N PHE A 143 2.88 -4.88 1.28
CA PHE A 143 4.33 -5.02 1.17
C PHE A 143 5.02 -3.98 2.06
N MET A 144 6.27 -4.25 2.38
CA MET A 144 7.18 -3.37 3.12
C MET A 144 8.49 -3.31 2.37
N PHE A 145 9.15 -2.17 2.37
CA PHE A 145 10.43 -2.01 1.67
C PHE A 145 11.35 -1.04 2.42
N ARG A 146 12.65 -1.16 2.19
CA ARG A 146 13.64 -0.23 2.76
C ARG A 146 13.43 1.17 2.19
N LYS A 147 13.38 2.19 3.05
CA LYS A 147 13.24 3.59 2.63
C LYS A 147 14.36 4.00 1.68
N SER A 148 15.60 3.52 1.89
CA SER A 148 16.74 3.78 1.02
C SER A 148 16.51 3.34 -0.45
N LEU A 149 15.59 2.42 -0.70
CA LEU A 149 15.26 1.99 -2.06
C LEU A 149 14.57 3.11 -2.87
N ILE A 150 13.95 4.09 -2.21
CA ILE A 150 13.35 5.27 -2.85
C ILE A 150 14.41 6.12 -3.57
N GLU A 151 15.64 6.18 -3.07
CA GLU A 151 16.73 6.93 -3.72
C GLU A 151 17.01 6.41 -5.14
N LYS A 152 16.87 5.09 -5.35
CA LYS A 152 17.07 4.45 -6.66
C LYS A 152 15.79 4.38 -7.49
N SER A 153 14.65 4.18 -6.83
CA SER A 153 13.38 3.93 -7.50
C SER A 153 12.57 5.20 -7.76
N GLY A 154 12.85 6.28 -7.02
CA GLY A 154 12.07 7.52 -7.03
C GLY A 154 10.73 7.39 -6.31
N LEU A 155 10.02 8.50 -6.20
CA LEU A 155 8.72 8.63 -5.59
C LEU A 155 7.58 8.12 -6.52
N PHE A 156 6.33 8.18 -6.08
CA PHE A 156 5.18 7.91 -6.94
C PHE A 156 5.15 8.87 -8.14
N ASP A 157 4.85 8.35 -9.33
CA ASP A 157 4.67 9.19 -10.52
C ASP A 157 3.28 9.85 -10.47
N GLU A 158 3.26 11.17 -10.23
CA GLU A 158 2.06 11.97 -10.06
C GLU A 158 1.22 12.14 -11.34
N GLN A 159 1.74 11.70 -12.49
CA GLN A 159 0.98 11.67 -13.74
C GLN A 159 -0.10 10.58 -13.73
N PHE A 160 0.09 9.51 -12.92
CA PHE A 160 -0.90 8.45 -12.75
C PHE A 160 -1.92 8.77 -11.65
N LYS A 161 -3.17 8.48 -11.92
CA LYS A 161 -4.27 8.63 -10.95
C LYS A 161 -4.63 7.33 -10.23
N THR A 162 -4.51 6.21 -10.93
CA THR A 162 -4.94 4.88 -10.46
C THR A 162 -3.88 3.81 -10.66
N GLY A 163 -2.79 4.10 -11.34
CA GLY A 163 -1.70 3.17 -11.65
C GLY A 163 -0.37 3.49 -10.97
N ALA A 164 -0.35 4.50 -10.10
CA ALA A 164 0.87 4.99 -9.47
C ALA A 164 1.51 3.97 -8.52
N ASP A 165 0.70 3.17 -7.83
CA ASP A 165 1.12 2.06 -6.96
C ASP A 165 1.80 0.95 -7.77
N TYR A 166 1.22 0.60 -8.90
CA TYR A 166 1.78 -0.41 -9.81
C TYR A 166 3.08 0.07 -10.45
N ASP A 167 3.14 1.33 -10.89
CA ASP A 167 4.36 1.95 -11.42
C ASP A 167 5.50 1.92 -10.39
N LEU A 168 5.22 2.34 -9.15
CA LEU A 168 6.21 2.28 -8.08
C LEU A 168 6.64 0.85 -7.77
N ALA A 169 5.71 -0.09 -7.65
CA ALA A 169 6.02 -1.49 -7.37
C ALA A 169 6.98 -2.08 -8.41
N LEU A 170 6.76 -1.81 -9.71
CA LEU A 170 7.68 -2.26 -10.77
C LEU A 170 9.07 -1.64 -10.65
N ARG A 171 9.18 -0.36 -10.28
CA ARG A 171 10.47 0.28 -10.04
C ARG A 171 11.19 -0.28 -8.83
N LEU A 172 10.45 -0.54 -7.74
CA LEU A 172 11.01 -1.14 -6.53
C LEU A 172 11.62 -2.51 -6.83
N VAL A 173 10.87 -3.44 -7.46
CA VAL A 173 11.36 -4.80 -7.73
C VAL A 173 12.47 -4.86 -8.79
N ARG A 174 12.63 -3.81 -9.60
CA ARG A 174 13.76 -3.70 -10.55
C ARG A 174 15.04 -3.22 -9.89
N ASN A 175 14.92 -2.46 -8.82
CA ASN A 175 16.05 -1.84 -8.14
C ASN A 175 16.43 -2.54 -6.83
N GLY A 176 15.57 -3.45 -6.33
CA GLY A 176 15.75 -4.15 -5.07
C GLY A 176 15.38 -5.63 -5.17
N LYS A 177 15.89 -6.40 -4.22
CA LYS A 177 15.61 -7.82 -4.08
C LYS A 177 14.35 -8.03 -3.24
N ALA A 178 13.35 -8.71 -3.80
CA ALA A 178 12.09 -9.01 -3.14
C ALA A 178 12.09 -10.40 -2.51
N TYR A 179 11.50 -10.50 -1.32
CA TYR A 179 11.25 -11.75 -0.60
C TYR A 179 9.76 -11.99 -0.46
N PHE A 180 9.29 -13.13 -0.93
CA PHE A 180 7.92 -13.58 -0.76
C PHE A 180 7.75 -14.32 0.56
N MET A 181 6.76 -13.90 1.34
CA MET A 181 6.37 -14.54 2.60
C MET A 181 5.03 -15.26 2.41
N SER A 182 5.00 -16.60 2.54
CA SER A 182 3.77 -17.38 2.50
C SER A 182 2.95 -17.18 3.80
N HIS A 183 2.45 -15.96 4.01
CA HIS A 183 1.69 -15.56 5.19
C HIS A 183 0.56 -14.61 4.78
N ASN A 184 -0.61 -14.68 5.43
CA ASN A 184 -1.68 -13.71 5.24
C ASN A 184 -1.33 -12.40 5.95
N LEU A 185 -1.04 -11.35 5.21
CA LEU A 185 -0.62 -10.07 5.77
C LEU A 185 -1.77 -9.10 6.04
N GLY A 186 -2.98 -9.40 5.52
CA GLY A 186 -4.11 -8.51 5.74
C GLY A 186 -5.39 -8.87 4.99
N TYR A 187 -6.36 -7.99 5.13
CA TYR A 187 -7.72 -8.11 4.62
C TYR A 187 -8.01 -6.93 3.70
N TYR A 188 -7.93 -7.17 2.39
CA TYR A 188 -8.17 -6.18 1.35
C TYR A 188 -9.66 -6.02 1.09
N LEU A 189 -10.19 -4.82 1.29
CA LEU A 189 -11.61 -4.55 1.10
C LEU A 189 -11.96 -4.38 -0.38
N ASN A 190 -12.90 -5.18 -0.85
CA ASN A 190 -13.47 -5.06 -2.20
C ASN A 190 -15.01 -4.98 -2.15
N GLU A 191 -15.54 -3.80 -1.92
CA GLU A 191 -16.99 -3.51 -1.96
C GLU A 191 -17.53 -3.34 -3.40
N GLY A 192 -16.71 -3.54 -4.44
CA GLY A 192 -17.11 -3.34 -5.84
C GLY A 192 -17.25 -1.87 -6.26
N LYS A 193 -16.87 -0.92 -5.41
CA LYS A 193 -16.99 0.53 -5.63
C LYS A 193 -15.66 1.27 -5.66
N GLY A 194 -14.56 0.56 -5.44
CA GLY A 194 -13.21 1.13 -5.43
C GLY A 194 -12.73 1.53 -6.83
N SER A 195 -11.66 2.32 -6.88
CA SER A 195 -11.03 2.74 -8.15
C SER A 195 -10.61 1.56 -9.01
N SER A 196 -10.18 0.47 -8.40
CA SER A 196 -9.74 -0.76 -9.04
C SER A 196 -10.88 -1.61 -9.62
N THR A 197 -12.10 -1.44 -9.13
CA THR A 197 -13.28 -2.24 -9.53
C THR A 197 -14.29 -1.45 -10.37
N ASN A 198 -14.12 -0.13 -10.48
CA ASN A 198 -15.01 0.70 -11.29
C ASN A 198 -14.70 0.50 -12.78
N PRO A 199 -15.64 -0.04 -13.60
CA PRO A 199 -15.42 -0.29 -15.02
C PRO A 199 -15.17 0.99 -15.84
N ASN A 200 -15.55 2.16 -15.31
CA ASN A 200 -15.29 3.46 -15.95
C ASN A 200 -13.98 4.11 -15.46
N SER A 201 -13.21 3.43 -14.60
CA SER A 201 -11.91 3.93 -14.14
C SER A 201 -10.90 3.89 -15.29
N LYS A 202 -9.94 4.84 -15.25
CA LYS A 202 -8.81 4.82 -16.20
C LYS A 202 -7.76 3.76 -15.84
N GLN A 203 -8.00 2.93 -14.83
CA GLN A 203 -7.03 1.97 -14.32
C GLN A 203 -6.49 1.02 -15.38
N ALA A 204 -7.36 0.46 -16.23
CA ALA A 204 -6.92 -0.42 -17.31
C ALA A 204 -5.98 0.28 -18.31
N LEU A 205 -6.26 1.56 -18.62
CA LEU A 205 -5.43 2.37 -19.51
C LEU A 205 -4.09 2.71 -18.86
N GLU A 206 -4.11 3.18 -17.61
CA GLU A 206 -2.88 3.52 -16.88
C GLU A 206 -2.03 2.29 -16.62
N ARG A 207 -2.63 1.16 -16.24
CA ARG A 207 -1.95 -0.12 -16.13
C ARG A 207 -1.26 -0.52 -17.45
N THR A 208 -1.97 -0.40 -18.57
CA THR A 208 -1.37 -0.68 -19.89
C THR A 208 -0.22 0.26 -20.19
N ALA A 209 -0.34 1.56 -19.84
CA ALA A 209 0.74 2.54 -20.02
C ALA A 209 1.97 2.18 -19.18
N VAL A 210 1.78 1.78 -17.93
CA VAL A 210 2.86 1.29 -17.05
C VAL A 210 3.51 0.04 -17.63
N GLU A 211 2.73 -0.95 -18.04
CA GLU A 211 3.22 -2.19 -18.64
C GLU A 211 4.05 -1.95 -19.91
N LEU A 212 3.61 -1.01 -20.76
CA LEU A 212 4.35 -0.60 -21.96
C LEU A 212 5.63 0.17 -21.60
N ARG A 213 5.56 1.09 -20.64
CA ARG A 213 6.73 1.87 -20.18
C ARG A 213 7.88 0.97 -19.74
N TYR A 214 7.56 -0.13 -19.08
CA TYR A 214 8.56 -1.04 -18.55
C TYR A 214 8.78 -2.31 -19.37
N GLY A 215 8.12 -2.44 -20.52
CA GLY A 215 8.27 -3.62 -21.39
C GLY A 215 7.78 -4.92 -20.76
N VAL A 216 6.86 -4.85 -19.80
CA VAL A 216 6.26 -6.02 -19.13
C VAL A 216 5.21 -6.67 -20.03
N ARG A 217 4.53 -5.87 -20.86
CA ARG A 217 3.56 -6.35 -21.83
C ARG A 217 4.24 -6.66 -23.17
N ILE A 218 4.28 -7.92 -23.54
CA ILE A 218 4.58 -8.33 -24.90
C ILE A 218 3.26 -8.27 -25.66
N LEU A 219 3.15 -7.36 -26.64
CA LEU A 219 2.04 -7.41 -27.59
C LEU A 219 2.17 -8.74 -28.34
N ASP A 220 1.14 -9.55 -28.27
CA ASP A 220 1.08 -10.80 -29.04
C ASP A 220 1.18 -10.42 -30.53
N GLN A 221 2.27 -10.83 -31.16
CA GLN A 221 2.52 -10.53 -32.58
C GLN A 221 1.49 -11.16 -33.52
N SER A 222 0.63 -12.05 -33.01
CA SER A 222 -0.49 -12.62 -33.78
C SER A 222 -1.66 -11.64 -33.97
N LEU A 223 -1.63 -10.46 -33.33
CA LEU A 223 -2.66 -9.42 -33.42
C LEU A 223 -2.25 -8.21 -34.28
N VAL A 224 -1.12 -8.28 -34.99
CA VAL A 224 -0.65 -7.21 -35.92
C VAL A 224 -0.81 -7.67 -37.35
#